data_6cb3280aef37f59be10f974ea9a428b0
#
_entry.id   6cb3280aef37f59be10f974ea9a428b0
#
_cell.length_a   1.000
_cell.length_b   1.000
_cell.length_c   1.000
_cell.angle_alpha   90.00
_cell.angle_beta   90.00
_cell.angle_gamma   90.00
#
_symmetry.space_group_name_H-M   'P 1'
#
loop_
_entity.id
_entity.type
_entity.pdbx_description
1 polymer ?
#
loop_
_entity_poly.entity_id
_entity_poly.type
_entity_poly.pdbx_seq_one_letter_code
_entity_poly.pdbx_strand_id
1 'polypeptide(L)'
;MVGYPYKFRNYDALRVDAGDLYGNVERAGRFNADYQRSQLGQKVDRKLWGMNPQTVNAYNGFTENKIVFPAGILQPPFFDPNADDAVNYGAIGAVIGHEISHGFDDQGRKVDSTGAVRDWWTAEDGKRFAEQAKIFGAQYAKFEAAPGAFVNPDLTMGENIADLAGALVALDAYHAALGGNAAPVLDGM
;
A
#
# COMPACT_ATOMS: atom_id res chain seq x y z
N MET A 1 9.04 3.18 -5.53
CA MET A 1 10.05 4.10 -4.96
C MET A 1 10.45 3.54 -3.59
N VAL A 2 11.73 3.55 -3.23
CA VAL A 2 12.23 2.84 -2.05
C VAL A 2 13.15 3.76 -1.23
N GLY A 3 13.06 3.71 0.09
CA GLY A 3 13.93 4.38 1.06
C GLY A 3 13.52 5.80 1.39
N TYR A 4 13.90 6.76 0.58
CA TYR A 4 13.73 8.18 0.85
C TYR A 4 13.18 8.93 -0.38
N PRO A 5 12.41 10.03 -0.18
CA PRO A 5 12.01 10.89 -1.28
C PRO A 5 13.23 11.64 -1.86
N TYR A 6 13.22 11.88 -3.16
CA TYR A 6 14.25 12.71 -3.80
C TYR A 6 14.19 14.18 -3.35
N LYS A 7 13.02 14.64 -2.92
CA LYS A 7 12.78 15.99 -2.46
C LYS A 7 11.85 15.94 -1.25
N PHE A 8 12.32 16.46 -0.12
CA PHE A 8 11.49 16.67 1.05
C PHE A 8 10.60 17.89 0.86
N ARG A 9 9.43 17.87 1.51
CA ARG A 9 8.56 19.04 1.56
C ARG A 9 9.26 20.15 2.37
N ASN A 10 9.21 21.38 1.85
CA ASN A 10 9.71 22.55 2.56
C ASN A 10 8.67 23.05 3.56
N TYR A 11 9.06 23.27 4.81
CA TYR A 11 8.23 23.76 5.90
C TYR A 11 8.69 25.12 6.42
N ASP A 12 9.63 25.82 5.76
CA ASP A 12 10.20 27.09 6.22
C ASP A 12 9.14 28.18 6.45
N ALA A 13 8.06 28.16 5.68
CA ALA A 13 6.93 29.08 5.84
C ALA A 13 5.99 28.74 7.01
N LEU A 14 6.14 27.54 7.62
CA LEU A 14 5.31 27.12 8.74
C LEU A 14 5.85 27.65 10.06
N ARG A 15 5.23 28.69 10.60
CA ARG A 15 5.56 29.22 11.92
C ARG A 15 5.07 28.25 13.02
N VAL A 16 5.99 27.84 13.90
CA VAL A 16 5.71 27.05 15.10
C VAL A 16 6.04 27.88 16.34
N ASP A 17 5.14 27.89 17.32
CA ASP A 17 5.28 28.58 18.60
C ASP A 17 5.17 27.55 19.74
N ALA A 18 6.22 27.43 20.56
CA ALA A 18 6.26 26.44 21.64
C ALA A 18 5.18 26.65 22.71
N GLY A 19 4.68 27.88 22.87
CA GLY A 19 3.66 28.26 23.85
C GLY A 19 2.21 28.16 23.32
N ASP A 20 2.00 27.82 22.03
CA ASP A 20 0.70 27.90 21.39
C ASP A 20 0.36 26.62 20.59
N LEU A 21 0.00 25.56 21.29
CA LEU A 21 -0.35 24.29 20.66
C LEU A 21 -1.54 24.43 19.70
N TYR A 22 -2.62 25.09 20.13
CA TYR A 22 -3.82 25.26 19.31
C TYR A 22 -3.52 26.07 18.03
N GLY A 23 -2.83 27.20 18.16
CA GLY A 23 -2.42 27.99 17.01
C GLY A 23 -1.45 27.24 16.08
N ASN A 24 -0.59 26.35 16.59
CA ASN A 24 0.26 25.50 15.76
C ASN A 24 -0.57 24.54 14.91
N VAL A 25 -1.60 23.89 15.49
CA VAL A 25 -2.50 23.00 14.75
C VAL A 25 -3.24 23.77 13.65
N GLU A 26 -3.75 24.95 13.96
CA GLU A 26 -4.42 25.81 12.97
C GLU A 26 -3.47 26.23 11.83
N ARG A 27 -2.26 26.68 12.16
CA ARG A 27 -1.25 27.09 11.17
C ARG A 27 -0.84 25.93 10.29
N ALA A 28 -0.61 24.74 10.88
CA ALA A 28 -0.30 23.52 10.13
C ALA A 28 -1.46 23.11 9.21
N GLY A 29 -2.70 23.20 9.69
CA GLY A 29 -3.89 22.92 8.88
C GLY A 29 -4.00 23.87 7.67
N ARG A 30 -3.83 25.16 7.88
CA ARG A 30 -3.82 26.17 6.79
C ARG A 30 -2.68 25.92 5.81
N PHE A 31 -1.46 25.71 6.33
CA PHE A 31 -0.29 25.42 5.51
C PHE A 31 -0.51 24.19 4.62
N ASN A 32 -1.12 23.11 5.18
CA ASN A 32 -1.46 21.93 4.41
C ASN A 32 -2.53 22.20 3.34
N ALA A 33 -3.59 22.94 3.69
CA ALA A 33 -4.65 23.32 2.75
C ALA A 33 -4.12 24.20 1.61
N ASP A 34 -3.24 25.14 1.90
CA ASP A 34 -2.60 26.02 0.89
C ASP A 34 -1.71 25.21 -0.04
N TYR A 35 -0.94 24.25 0.51
CA TYR A 35 -0.16 23.32 -0.29
C TYR A 35 -1.03 22.49 -1.23
N GLN A 36 -2.13 21.90 -0.74
CA GLN A 36 -3.06 21.12 -1.58
C GLN A 36 -3.67 21.99 -2.69
N ARG A 37 -4.09 23.21 -2.35
CA ARG A 37 -4.60 24.17 -3.35
C ARG A 37 -3.58 24.53 -4.43
N SER A 38 -2.30 24.67 -4.05
CA SER A 38 -1.22 24.99 -4.99
C SER A 38 -0.96 23.88 -6.01
N GLN A 39 -1.41 22.65 -5.74
CA GLN A 39 -1.28 21.52 -6.68
C GLN A 39 -2.38 21.49 -7.74
N LEU A 40 -3.47 22.25 -7.55
CA LEU A 40 -4.59 22.30 -8.51
C LEU A 40 -4.11 22.85 -9.86
N GLY A 41 -4.43 22.13 -10.93
CA GLY A 41 -4.03 22.48 -12.29
C GLY A 41 -2.55 22.21 -12.61
N GLN A 42 -1.78 21.67 -11.67
CA GLN A 42 -0.40 21.24 -11.91
C GLN A 42 -0.35 19.79 -12.44
N LYS A 43 0.73 19.46 -13.13
CA LYS A 43 1.02 18.05 -13.44
C LYS A 43 1.31 17.29 -12.15
N VAL A 44 0.81 16.07 -12.05
CA VAL A 44 1.10 15.18 -10.93
C VAL A 44 2.60 14.96 -10.81
N ASP A 45 3.18 15.33 -9.67
CA ASP A 45 4.57 15.03 -9.36
C ASP A 45 4.68 13.66 -8.70
N ARG A 46 5.01 12.65 -9.49
CA ARG A 46 5.18 11.27 -9.03
C ARG A 46 6.33 11.08 -8.03
N LYS A 47 7.22 12.08 -7.86
CA LYS A 47 8.36 12.03 -6.92
C LYS A 47 7.98 12.44 -5.51
N LEU A 48 6.84 13.09 -5.31
CA LEU A 48 6.34 13.43 -3.99
C LEU A 48 5.95 12.16 -3.21
N TRP A 49 6.15 12.19 -1.90
CA TRP A 49 5.79 11.10 -1.01
C TRP A 49 4.66 11.51 -0.06
N GLY A 50 3.73 10.58 0.16
CA GLY A 50 2.64 10.73 1.13
C GLY A 50 3.02 10.30 2.54
N MET A 51 4.08 9.49 2.69
CA MET A 51 4.59 9.01 3.97
C MET A 51 6.01 9.52 4.24
N ASN A 52 6.34 9.63 5.52
CA ASN A 52 7.70 9.96 5.95
C ASN A 52 8.62 8.72 5.88
N PRO A 53 9.94 8.90 5.68
CA PRO A 53 10.88 7.78 5.56
C PRO A 53 10.94 6.84 6.76
N GLN A 54 10.66 7.32 7.96
CA GLN A 54 10.66 6.52 9.19
C GLN A 54 9.36 5.73 9.42
N THR A 55 8.37 5.89 8.57
CA THR A 55 7.09 5.16 8.69
C THR A 55 7.31 3.70 8.36
N VAL A 56 6.93 2.80 9.29
CA VAL A 56 6.94 1.36 9.07
C VAL A 56 5.64 0.99 8.35
N ASN A 57 5.62 1.23 7.06
CA ASN A 57 4.51 0.92 6.16
C ASN A 57 4.95 1.07 4.71
N ALA A 58 4.04 0.77 3.76
CA ALA A 58 4.17 1.04 2.34
C ALA A 58 2.86 1.65 1.82
N TYR A 59 2.77 2.04 0.57
CA TYR A 59 1.51 2.45 -0.04
C TYR A 59 1.53 2.42 -1.57
N ASN A 60 0.34 2.19 -2.14
CA ASN A 60 0.05 2.44 -3.54
C ASN A 60 -0.57 3.83 -3.72
N GLY A 61 0.04 4.67 -4.52
CA GLY A 61 -0.51 5.97 -4.92
C GLY A 61 -1.25 5.84 -6.25
N PHE A 62 -2.56 5.63 -6.20
CA PHE A 62 -3.37 5.37 -7.39
C PHE A 62 -3.25 6.47 -8.44
N THR A 63 -3.42 7.73 -8.02
CA THR A 63 -3.39 8.89 -8.93
C THR A 63 -2.00 9.18 -9.47
N GLU A 64 -0.96 8.82 -8.75
CA GLU A 64 0.43 8.91 -9.20
C GLU A 64 0.90 7.66 -9.94
N ASN A 65 0.12 6.57 -9.89
CA ASN A 65 0.47 5.24 -10.41
C ASN A 65 1.88 4.83 -9.99
N LYS A 66 2.08 4.71 -8.69
CA LYS A 66 3.36 4.35 -8.05
C LYS A 66 3.14 3.53 -6.79
N ILE A 67 4.15 2.76 -6.41
CA ILE A 67 4.26 2.14 -5.09
C ILE A 67 5.46 2.70 -4.34
N VAL A 68 5.36 2.85 -3.03
CA VAL A 68 6.37 3.48 -2.19
C VAL A 68 6.62 2.63 -0.95
N PHE A 69 7.91 2.38 -0.68
CA PHE A 69 8.41 1.66 0.49
C PHE A 69 9.37 2.58 1.26
N PRO A 70 8.92 3.26 2.32
CA PRO A 70 9.78 4.03 3.20
C PRO A 70 10.90 3.20 3.82
N ALA A 71 12.02 3.83 4.15
CA ALA A 71 13.15 3.14 4.78
C ALA A 71 12.77 2.42 6.08
N GLY A 72 11.78 2.94 6.80
CA GLY A 72 11.31 2.38 8.06
C GLY A 72 10.80 0.95 7.99
N ILE A 73 10.25 0.51 6.83
CA ILE A 73 9.78 -0.89 6.67
C ILE A 73 10.91 -1.85 6.29
N LEU A 74 12.07 -1.34 5.81
CA LEU A 74 13.17 -2.17 5.32
C LEU A 74 14.06 -2.68 6.46
N GLN A 75 13.44 -3.30 7.46
CA GLN A 75 14.08 -3.87 8.66
C GLN A 75 13.23 -5.04 9.18
N PRO A 76 13.79 -5.90 10.03
CA PRO A 76 13.03 -6.96 10.67
C PRO A 76 11.76 -6.42 11.40
N PRO A 77 10.64 -7.13 11.33
CA PRO A 77 10.48 -8.47 10.74
C PRO A 77 10.16 -8.47 9.24
N PHE A 78 10.06 -7.31 8.56
CA PHE A 78 9.67 -7.22 7.15
C PHE A 78 10.81 -7.55 6.19
N PHE A 79 12.05 -7.12 6.50
CA PHE A 79 13.22 -7.39 5.68
C PHE A 79 14.47 -7.60 6.55
N ASP A 80 15.16 -8.71 6.31
CA ASP A 80 16.48 -8.98 6.89
C ASP A 80 17.43 -9.46 5.78
N PRO A 81 18.50 -8.72 5.45
CA PRO A 81 19.44 -9.10 4.40
C PRO A 81 20.23 -10.39 4.72
N ASN A 82 20.18 -10.86 5.96
CA ASN A 82 20.85 -12.09 6.38
C ASN A 82 19.88 -13.28 6.53
N ALA A 83 18.57 -13.06 6.37
CA ALA A 83 17.58 -14.12 6.42
C ALA A 83 17.54 -14.90 5.10
N ASP A 84 17.01 -16.12 5.17
CA ASP A 84 16.73 -16.91 3.98
C ASP A 84 15.77 -16.20 3.03
N ASP A 85 15.89 -16.47 1.74
CA ASP A 85 15.07 -15.85 0.72
C ASP A 85 13.57 -16.12 0.95
N ALA A 86 13.18 -17.31 1.39
CA ALA A 86 11.79 -17.63 1.68
C ALA A 86 11.20 -16.70 2.74
N VAL A 87 11.99 -16.33 3.77
CA VAL A 87 11.56 -15.36 4.81
C VAL A 87 11.32 -13.99 4.20
N ASN A 88 12.26 -13.48 3.40
CA ASN A 88 12.11 -12.16 2.77
C ASN A 88 11.00 -12.13 1.71
N TYR A 89 10.83 -13.19 0.93
CA TYR A 89 9.70 -13.30 -0.01
C TYR A 89 8.36 -13.35 0.73
N GLY A 90 8.26 -14.12 1.83
CA GLY A 90 7.05 -14.21 2.65
C GLY A 90 6.73 -12.95 3.45
N ALA A 91 7.73 -12.11 3.74
CA ALA A 91 7.58 -10.87 4.49
C ALA A 91 7.47 -9.66 3.55
N ILE A 92 8.59 -9.00 3.21
CA ILE A 92 8.56 -7.79 2.36
C ILE A 92 8.06 -8.10 0.95
N GLY A 93 8.30 -9.30 0.43
CA GLY A 93 7.79 -9.73 -0.87
C GLY A 93 6.25 -9.74 -0.90
N ALA A 94 5.60 -10.24 0.15
CA ALA A 94 4.15 -10.20 0.29
C ALA A 94 3.63 -8.75 0.36
N VAL A 95 4.33 -7.85 1.07
CA VAL A 95 3.98 -6.42 1.11
C VAL A 95 4.13 -5.78 -0.27
N ILE A 96 5.17 -6.13 -1.03
CA ILE A 96 5.34 -5.64 -2.42
C ILE A 96 4.18 -6.09 -3.30
N GLY A 97 3.81 -7.36 -3.22
CA GLY A 97 2.67 -7.90 -3.95
C GLY A 97 1.34 -7.26 -3.53
N HIS A 98 1.14 -7.00 -2.24
CA HIS A 98 0.00 -6.29 -1.67
C HIS A 98 -0.13 -4.88 -2.29
N GLU A 99 0.92 -4.09 -2.28
CA GLU A 99 0.89 -2.74 -2.84
C GLU A 99 0.65 -2.72 -4.36
N ILE A 100 1.20 -3.68 -5.09
CA ILE A 100 0.91 -3.83 -6.52
C ILE A 100 -0.57 -4.15 -6.72
N SER A 101 -1.14 -5.05 -5.90
CA SER A 101 -2.50 -5.55 -6.02
C SER A 101 -3.56 -4.48 -5.72
N HIS A 102 -3.24 -3.48 -4.91
CA HIS A 102 -4.11 -2.33 -4.69
C HIS A 102 -4.51 -1.60 -5.98
N GLY A 103 -3.67 -1.63 -7.01
CA GLY A 103 -4.03 -1.07 -8.33
C GLY A 103 -5.22 -1.77 -9.00
N PHE A 104 -5.62 -2.95 -8.52
CA PHE A 104 -6.66 -3.82 -9.09
C PHE A 104 -7.75 -4.20 -8.07
N ASP A 105 -7.71 -3.69 -6.86
CA ASP A 105 -8.73 -3.92 -5.85
C ASP A 105 -10.04 -3.19 -6.17
N ASP A 106 -11.00 -3.20 -5.25
CA ASP A 106 -12.32 -2.60 -5.44
C ASP A 106 -12.29 -1.07 -5.66
N GLN A 107 -11.23 -0.39 -5.23
CA GLN A 107 -11.03 1.05 -5.41
C GLN A 107 -10.01 1.35 -6.51
N GLY A 108 -8.82 0.72 -6.47
CA GLY A 108 -7.73 1.00 -7.39
C GLY A 108 -8.08 0.70 -8.85
N ARG A 109 -8.89 -0.34 -9.10
CA ARG A 109 -9.39 -0.66 -10.45
C ARG A 109 -10.19 0.46 -11.12
N LYS A 110 -10.62 1.48 -10.37
CA LYS A 110 -11.33 2.65 -10.88
C LYS A 110 -10.40 3.77 -11.32
N VAL A 111 -9.09 3.56 -11.23
CA VAL A 111 -8.06 4.52 -11.67
C VAL A 111 -7.24 3.87 -12.75
N ASP A 112 -7.09 4.54 -13.89
CA ASP A 112 -6.32 4.01 -15.01
C ASP A 112 -4.80 4.22 -14.86
N SER A 113 -4.03 3.70 -15.81
CA SER A 113 -2.56 3.80 -15.81
C SER A 113 -2.02 5.24 -15.88
N THR A 114 -2.86 6.21 -16.23
CA THR A 114 -2.49 7.64 -16.22
C THR A 114 -2.74 8.32 -14.88
N GLY A 115 -3.45 7.64 -13.96
CA GLY A 115 -3.91 8.16 -12.69
C GLY A 115 -5.26 8.86 -12.75
N ALA A 116 -5.98 8.74 -13.87
CA ALA A 116 -7.31 9.30 -14.02
C ALA A 116 -8.38 8.35 -13.46
N VAL A 117 -9.30 8.91 -12.66
CA VAL A 117 -10.47 8.17 -12.17
C VAL A 117 -11.42 7.95 -13.34
N ARG A 118 -11.51 6.71 -13.80
CA ARG A 118 -12.45 6.29 -14.85
C ARG A 118 -12.65 4.79 -14.84
N ASP A 119 -13.81 4.35 -15.33
CA ASP A 119 -14.07 2.94 -15.59
C ASP A 119 -13.39 2.54 -16.93
N TRP A 120 -12.26 1.82 -16.81
CA TRP A 120 -11.46 1.37 -17.96
C TRP A 120 -11.55 -0.15 -18.18
N TRP A 121 -12.16 -0.85 -17.23
CA TRP A 121 -12.44 -2.27 -17.34
C TRP A 121 -13.62 -2.52 -18.28
N THR A 122 -13.65 -3.69 -18.91
CA THR A 122 -14.86 -4.08 -19.65
C THR A 122 -16.00 -4.37 -18.67
N ALA A 123 -17.24 -4.26 -19.15
CA ALA A 123 -18.39 -4.59 -18.32
C ALA A 123 -18.35 -6.04 -17.82
N GLU A 124 -17.80 -6.97 -18.63
CA GLU A 124 -17.63 -8.37 -18.26
C GLU A 124 -16.57 -8.55 -17.17
N ASP A 125 -15.43 -7.86 -17.27
CA ASP A 125 -14.39 -7.90 -16.22
C ASP A 125 -14.93 -7.36 -14.89
N GLY A 126 -15.65 -6.24 -14.95
CA GLY A 126 -16.29 -5.67 -13.76
C GLY A 126 -17.31 -6.61 -13.12
N LYS A 127 -18.09 -7.33 -13.92
CA LYS A 127 -19.03 -8.32 -13.43
C LYS A 127 -18.34 -9.51 -12.77
N ARG A 128 -17.33 -10.08 -13.43
CA ARG A 128 -16.53 -11.20 -12.87
C ARG A 128 -15.85 -10.82 -11.58
N PHE A 129 -15.27 -9.62 -11.52
CA PHE A 129 -14.70 -9.09 -10.28
C PHE A 129 -15.74 -9.04 -9.16
N ALA A 130 -16.92 -8.48 -9.42
CA ALA A 130 -17.97 -8.36 -8.41
C ALA A 130 -18.46 -9.74 -7.92
N GLU A 131 -18.56 -10.73 -8.79
CA GLU A 131 -18.93 -12.10 -8.43
C GLU A 131 -17.87 -12.74 -7.52
N GLN A 132 -16.59 -12.61 -7.84
CA GLN A 132 -15.50 -13.14 -7.02
C GLN A 132 -15.38 -12.40 -5.67
N ALA A 133 -15.46 -11.07 -5.68
CA ALA A 133 -15.43 -10.25 -4.48
C ALA A 133 -16.57 -10.62 -3.51
N LYS A 134 -17.77 -10.91 -4.02
CA LYS A 134 -18.89 -11.38 -3.19
C LYS A 134 -18.60 -12.71 -2.50
N ILE A 135 -18.01 -13.68 -3.21
CA ILE A 135 -17.63 -14.98 -2.63
C ILE A 135 -16.58 -14.79 -1.54
N PHE A 136 -15.56 -14.00 -1.84
CA PHE A 136 -14.47 -13.70 -0.94
C PHE A 136 -14.95 -12.94 0.31
N GLY A 137 -15.77 -11.92 0.13
CA GLY A 137 -16.38 -11.18 1.24
C GLY A 137 -17.25 -12.05 2.14
N ALA A 138 -18.01 -13.00 1.57
CA ALA A 138 -18.81 -13.94 2.35
C ALA A 138 -17.95 -14.87 3.24
N GLN A 139 -16.70 -15.12 2.89
CA GLN A 139 -15.73 -15.80 3.76
C GLN A 139 -15.32 -14.91 4.91
N TYR A 140 -14.89 -13.66 4.63
CA TYR A 140 -14.44 -12.72 5.66
C TYR A 140 -15.53 -12.32 6.65
N ALA A 141 -16.78 -12.23 6.20
CA ALA A 141 -17.92 -11.94 7.08
C ALA A 141 -18.12 -12.98 8.21
N LYS A 142 -17.46 -14.14 8.13
CA LYS A 142 -17.51 -15.19 9.17
C LYS A 142 -16.40 -15.05 10.21
N PHE A 143 -15.40 -14.20 9.97
CA PHE A 143 -14.30 -14.00 10.90
C PHE A 143 -14.71 -13.04 12.02
N GLU A 144 -14.61 -13.50 13.24
CA GLU A 144 -14.87 -12.73 14.44
C GLU A 144 -13.59 -11.99 14.83
N ALA A 145 -13.62 -10.66 14.75
CA ALA A 145 -12.48 -9.81 15.09
C ALA A 145 -12.39 -9.52 16.60
N ALA A 146 -13.52 -9.54 17.30
CA ALA A 146 -13.64 -9.43 18.75
C ALA A 146 -14.97 -10.10 19.17
N PRO A 147 -15.15 -10.48 20.44
CA PRO A 147 -16.36 -11.17 20.90
C PRO A 147 -17.65 -10.51 20.41
N GLY A 148 -18.42 -11.19 19.56
CA GLY A 148 -19.65 -10.71 18.95
C GLY A 148 -19.48 -9.70 17.81
N ALA A 149 -18.24 -9.34 17.43
CA ALA A 149 -17.97 -8.38 16.35
C ALA A 149 -17.27 -9.08 15.17
N PHE A 150 -17.96 -9.14 14.05
CA PHE A 150 -17.47 -9.78 12.83
C PHE A 150 -16.88 -8.75 11.85
N VAL A 151 -15.95 -9.21 11.00
CA VAL A 151 -15.39 -8.39 9.93
C VAL A 151 -16.50 -7.92 9.00
N ASN A 152 -16.50 -6.63 8.68
CA ASN A 152 -17.34 -6.09 7.61
C ASN A 152 -16.54 -6.08 6.30
N PRO A 153 -16.77 -7.05 5.40
CA PRO A 153 -15.99 -7.17 4.17
C PRO A 153 -16.18 -6.00 3.21
N ASP A 154 -17.27 -5.26 3.29
CA ASP A 154 -17.49 -4.08 2.43
C ASP A 154 -16.51 -2.93 2.78
N LEU A 155 -16.02 -2.90 4.03
CA LEU A 155 -15.03 -1.92 4.47
C LEU A 155 -13.59 -2.39 4.25
N THR A 156 -13.36 -3.71 4.25
CA THR A 156 -12.00 -4.27 4.23
C THR A 156 -11.65 -4.95 2.91
N MET A 157 -12.51 -4.89 1.89
CA MET A 157 -12.38 -5.66 0.65
C MET A 157 -11.04 -5.42 -0.04
N GLY A 158 -10.63 -4.17 -0.18
CA GLY A 158 -9.37 -3.80 -0.84
C GLY A 158 -8.16 -4.44 -0.15
N GLU A 159 -8.07 -4.29 1.17
CA GLU A 159 -7.00 -4.86 1.98
C GLU A 159 -7.00 -6.40 1.92
N ASN A 160 -8.17 -7.01 2.02
CA ASN A 160 -8.30 -8.47 1.95
C ASN A 160 -7.85 -9.02 0.59
N ILE A 161 -8.20 -8.34 -0.51
CA ILE A 161 -7.75 -8.70 -1.87
C ILE A 161 -6.25 -8.53 -1.98
N ALA A 162 -5.72 -7.41 -1.50
CA ALA A 162 -4.31 -7.08 -1.59
C ALA A 162 -3.44 -8.07 -0.79
N ASP A 163 -3.88 -8.46 0.41
CA ASP A 163 -3.19 -9.45 1.24
C ASP A 163 -3.12 -10.83 0.58
N LEU A 164 -4.27 -11.33 0.09
CA LEU A 164 -4.31 -12.63 -0.58
C LEU A 164 -3.44 -12.62 -1.85
N ALA A 165 -3.60 -11.61 -2.69
CA ALA A 165 -2.84 -11.49 -3.92
C ALA A 165 -1.35 -11.28 -3.64
N GLY A 166 -1.00 -10.48 -2.62
CA GLY A 166 0.37 -10.26 -2.18
C GLY A 166 1.06 -11.55 -1.76
N ALA A 167 0.41 -12.36 -0.94
CA ALA A 167 0.95 -13.64 -0.50
C ALA A 167 1.15 -14.62 -1.69
N LEU A 168 0.18 -14.71 -2.60
CA LEU A 168 0.28 -15.58 -3.79
C LEU A 168 1.38 -15.12 -4.75
N VAL A 169 1.46 -13.83 -5.04
CA VAL A 169 2.49 -13.27 -5.93
C VAL A 169 3.89 -13.46 -5.33
N ALA A 170 4.04 -13.29 -4.01
CA ALA A 170 5.31 -13.51 -3.34
C ALA A 170 5.75 -14.98 -3.39
N LEU A 171 4.80 -15.91 -3.22
CA LEU A 171 5.08 -17.35 -3.33
C LEU A 171 5.51 -17.73 -4.75
N ASP A 172 4.78 -17.24 -5.75
CA ASP A 172 5.12 -17.47 -7.16
C ASP A 172 6.49 -16.87 -7.52
N ALA A 173 6.80 -15.67 -7.01
CA ALA A 173 8.08 -15.03 -7.19
C ALA A 173 9.23 -15.82 -6.54
N TYR A 174 9.01 -16.37 -5.34
CA TYR A 174 9.98 -17.25 -4.68
C TYR A 174 10.22 -18.52 -5.51
N HIS A 175 9.17 -19.20 -5.96
CA HIS A 175 9.32 -20.36 -6.82
C HIS A 175 10.05 -20.04 -8.13
N ALA A 176 9.78 -18.89 -8.73
CA ALA A 176 10.50 -18.43 -9.91
C ALA A 176 11.98 -18.19 -9.62
N ALA A 177 12.33 -17.62 -8.45
CA ALA A 177 13.71 -17.41 -8.03
C ALA A 177 14.47 -18.72 -7.80
N LEU A 178 13.81 -19.77 -7.33
CA LEU A 178 14.40 -21.10 -7.20
C LEU A 178 14.79 -21.72 -8.56
N GLY A 179 14.23 -21.24 -9.68
CA GLY A 179 14.61 -21.72 -11.02
C GLY A 179 14.35 -23.22 -11.26
N GLY A 180 13.36 -23.79 -10.58
CA GLY A 180 13.02 -25.20 -10.63
C GLY A 180 13.81 -26.10 -9.64
N ASN A 181 14.67 -25.50 -8.83
CA ASN A 181 15.33 -26.23 -7.72
C ASN A 181 14.39 -26.39 -6.54
N ALA A 182 14.66 -27.40 -5.71
CA ALA A 182 13.98 -27.51 -4.42
C ALA A 182 14.38 -26.33 -3.49
N ALA A 183 13.45 -25.90 -2.65
CA ALA A 183 13.78 -24.97 -1.58
C ALA A 183 14.81 -25.58 -0.62
N PRO A 184 15.75 -24.80 -0.06
CA PRO A 184 16.66 -25.30 0.95
C PRO A 184 15.86 -25.73 2.19
N VAL A 185 16.31 -26.80 2.82
CA VAL A 185 15.77 -27.26 4.12
C VAL A 185 16.57 -26.57 5.20
N LEU A 186 15.92 -25.73 5.99
CA LEU A 186 16.50 -25.01 7.12
C LEU A 186 15.82 -25.47 8.41
N ASP A 187 16.62 -25.73 9.45
CA ASP A 187 16.13 -26.17 10.76
C ASP A 187 15.15 -27.38 10.72
N GLY A 188 15.28 -28.22 9.69
CA GLY A 188 14.42 -29.39 9.48
C GLY A 188 13.04 -29.11 8.86
N MET A 189 12.83 -27.91 8.35
CA MET A 189 11.63 -27.48 7.60
C MET A 189 11.93 -27.25 6.11
#